data_53de0efc62a77facdec14ecbe18d7685
#
_entry.id   53de0efc62a77facdec14ecbe18d7685
#
_cell.length_a   1.000
_cell.length_b   1.000
_cell.length_c   1.000
_cell.angle_alpha   90.00
_cell.angle_beta   90.00
_cell.angle_gamma   90.00
#
_symmetry.space_group_name_H-M   'P 1'
#
loop_
_entity.id
_entity.type
_entity.pdbx_description
1 polymer ?
#
loop_
_entity_poly.entity_id
_entity_poly.type
_entity_poly.pdbx_seq_one_letter_code
_entity_poly.pdbx_strand_id
1 'polypeptide(L)'
;MALDVDVDSLVIGGGIVGMSVAYGLARKGDRVVVLDGVDDAYRASRGNFGLVWVQNKGLTRPGYARWTMRAAQNWAALATELYDLTGVDVELQQPGGLTMSFDEGLLTTASKKLDALGEELGIRYPYERMNVTELKSLTPDIGPDVVGAIYCPLDGHVSPLRTLRALTQALISLKGELVPGVNVTKIEHRGNEFVVHSNKKAFFAKRVVLTAGLGNKVLGEMVGLNVPVRPQRGQILVTERLRPFLKHPCHYVRQTGEGIVQIGDSKEEVGFDDATTLAELSRIAARAIRCFPVLKDVNVVRTWGGLRVMTPDGYPIYEESKQYPGAYVVTCHSGITLAPVHAGPLVEWMHKGSQPQEIQSFTSERFNV
;
A
#
# COMPACT_ATOMS: atom_id res chain seq x y z
N MET A 1 -25.04 8.43 29.23
CA MET A 1 -25.73 7.69 28.15
C MET A 1 -24.75 7.60 26.99
N ALA A 2 -24.17 6.43 26.74
CA ALA A 2 -23.37 6.23 25.55
C ALA A 2 -24.33 6.25 24.37
N LEU A 3 -24.10 7.15 23.42
CA LEU A 3 -24.83 7.13 22.15
C LEU A 3 -24.43 5.85 21.43
N ASP A 4 -25.35 4.90 21.32
CA ASP A 4 -25.20 3.74 20.46
C ASP A 4 -25.08 4.29 19.03
N VAL A 5 -23.89 4.14 18.45
CA VAL A 5 -23.64 4.59 17.07
C VAL A 5 -23.98 3.43 16.16
N ASP A 6 -25.21 3.43 15.69
CA ASP A 6 -25.70 2.51 14.66
C ASP A 6 -25.22 3.03 13.29
N VAL A 7 -24.36 2.26 12.61
CA VAL A 7 -23.80 2.60 11.31
C VAL A 7 -23.96 1.45 10.32
N ASP A 8 -23.90 1.75 9.02
CA ASP A 8 -23.97 0.71 7.99
C ASP A 8 -22.65 -0.07 7.93
N SER A 9 -21.52 0.63 8.02
CA SER A 9 -20.18 0.03 7.91
C SER A 9 -19.23 0.60 8.96
N LEU A 10 -18.59 -0.31 9.70
CA LEU A 10 -17.54 0.00 10.66
C LEU A 10 -16.20 -0.53 10.13
N VAL A 11 -15.24 0.37 9.88
CA VAL A 11 -13.90 0.03 9.41
C VAL A 11 -12.92 0.08 10.58
N ILE A 12 -12.20 -0.99 10.82
CA ILE A 12 -11.22 -1.08 11.92
C ILE A 12 -9.82 -0.96 11.36
N GLY A 13 -9.18 0.19 11.59
CA GLY A 13 -7.87 0.59 11.09
C GLY A 13 -7.93 1.77 10.13
N GLY A 14 -7.39 2.93 10.55
CA GLY A 14 -7.36 4.20 9.81
C GLY A 14 -6.11 4.37 8.92
N GLY A 15 -5.46 3.28 8.51
CA GLY A 15 -4.39 3.29 7.52
C GLY A 15 -4.91 3.51 6.09
N ILE A 16 -4.00 3.59 5.10
CA ILE A 16 -4.37 3.81 3.68
C ILE A 16 -5.41 2.79 3.20
N VAL A 17 -5.28 1.52 3.56
CA VAL A 17 -6.23 0.47 3.16
C VAL A 17 -7.62 0.77 3.72
N GLY A 18 -7.71 1.01 5.04
CA GLY A 18 -8.99 1.27 5.70
C GLY A 18 -9.62 2.58 5.23
N MET A 19 -8.83 3.65 5.11
CA MET A 19 -9.36 4.93 4.63
C MET A 19 -9.81 4.87 3.17
N SER A 20 -9.16 4.08 2.30
CA SER A 20 -9.60 3.86 0.92
C SER A 20 -10.94 3.11 0.88
N VAL A 21 -11.08 2.04 1.68
CA VAL A 21 -12.33 1.29 1.80
C VAL A 21 -13.44 2.18 2.38
N ALA A 22 -13.16 2.88 3.48
CA ALA A 22 -14.13 3.75 4.15
C ALA A 22 -14.63 4.86 3.23
N TYR A 23 -13.71 5.52 2.50
CA TYR A 23 -14.07 6.51 1.50
C TYR A 23 -14.97 5.91 0.40
N GLY A 24 -14.61 4.74 -0.12
CA GLY A 24 -15.39 4.05 -1.14
C GLY A 24 -16.80 3.68 -0.66
N LEU A 25 -16.96 3.20 0.59
CA LEU A 25 -18.24 2.88 1.21
C LEU A 25 -19.08 4.14 1.41
N ALA A 26 -18.51 5.22 1.96
CA ALA A 26 -19.20 6.49 2.14
C ALA A 26 -19.66 7.10 0.79
N ARG A 27 -18.84 6.98 -0.26
CA ARG A 27 -19.19 7.38 -1.63
C ARG A 27 -20.39 6.59 -2.19
N LYS A 28 -20.64 5.37 -1.69
CA LYS A 28 -21.82 4.56 -2.03
C LYS A 28 -23.04 4.87 -1.19
N GLY A 29 -22.92 5.77 -0.21
CA GLY A 29 -24.01 6.21 0.64
C GLY A 29 -24.09 5.52 2.00
N ASP A 30 -23.14 4.67 2.37
CA ASP A 30 -23.07 4.07 3.70
C ASP A 30 -22.78 5.16 4.76
N ARG A 31 -23.39 5.04 5.94
CA ARG A 31 -22.91 5.69 7.14
C ARG A 31 -21.69 4.93 7.64
N VAL A 32 -20.51 5.55 7.53
CA VAL A 32 -19.21 4.91 7.82
C VAL A 32 -18.57 5.52 9.04
N VAL A 33 -18.15 4.67 9.97
CA VAL A 33 -17.24 5.04 11.06
C VAL A 33 -15.95 4.24 10.93
N VAL A 34 -14.82 4.92 11.06
CA VAL A 34 -13.48 4.32 11.10
C VAL A 34 -12.96 4.39 12.53
N LEU A 35 -12.58 3.25 13.10
CA LEU A 35 -11.90 3.18 14.39
C LEU A 35 -10.41 3.00 14.17
N ASP A 36 -9.58 3.89 14.70
CA ASP A 36 -8.13 3.75 14.66
C ASP A 36 -7.53 3.77 16.06
N GLY A 37 -6.59 2.88 16.29
CA GLY A 37 -5.93 2.73 17.59
C GLY A 37 -4.96 3.88 17.90
N VAL A 38 -4.26 3.76 19.03
CA VAL A 38 -3.21 4.70 19.41
C VAL A 38 -2.08 4.63 18.40
N ASP A 39 -1.56 5.78 17.99
CA ASP A 39 -0.58 5.93 16.93
C ASP A 39 0.70 6.54 17.49
N ASP A 40 1.50 5.71 18.11
CA ASP A 40 2.77 6.04 18.75
C ASP A 40 4.01 5.58 17.96
N ALA A 41 3.81 4.90 16.81
CA ALA A 41 4.86 4.37 15.97
C ALA A 41 4.68 4.73 14.48
N TYR A 42 5.74 4.58 13.67
CA TYR A 42 5.67 4.68 12.21
C TYR A 42 4.99 3.44 11.62
N ARG A 43 3.66 3.42 11.62
CA ARG A 43 2.87 2.38 11.00
C ARG A 43 3.09 2.34 9.49
N ALA A 44 2.79 1.18 8.88
CA ALA A 44 3.02 0.90 7.46
C ALA A 44 2.56 2.02 6.50
N SER A 45 1.45 2.69 6.77
CA SER A 45 0.93 3.77 5.91
C SER A 45 1.71 5.07 6.03
N ARG A 46 2.08 5.48 7.26
CA ARG A 46 2.80 6.74 7.49
C ARG A 46 4.28 6.64 7.19
N GLY A 47 4.88 5.47 7.45
CA GLY A 47 6.26 5.17 7.09
C GLY A 47 6.46 4.69 5.65
N ASN A 48 5.42 4.72 4.81
CA ASN A 48 5.47 4.19 3.45
C ASN A 48 6.37 5.00 2.53
N PHE A 49 7.05 4.32 1.62
CA PHE A 49 7.91 4.94 0.61
C PHE A 49 7.13 5.71 -0.47
N GLY A 50 5.87 5.36 -0.73
CA GLY A 50 4.96 6.09 -1.61
C GLY A 50 4.95 5.64 -3.05
N LEU A 51 5.50 4.48 -3.40
CA LEU A 51 5.45 3.98 -4.78
C LEU A 51 4.05 3.50 -5.17
N VAL A 52 3.61 3.90 -6.34
CA VAL A 52 2.60 3.22 -7.16
C VAL A 52 3.37 2.29 -8.07
N TRP A 53 3.31 0.97 -7.83
CA TRP A 53 4.28 0.06 -8.41
C TRP A 53 3.63 -1.23 -8.91
N VAL A 54 3.83 -1.54 -10.18
CA VAL A 54 3.28 -2.72 -10.88
C VAL A 54 4.36 -3.74 -11.17
N GLN A 55 5.57 -3.30 -11.47
CA GLN A 55 6.71 -4.18 -11.75
C GLN A 55 6.88 -5.24 -10.66
N ASN A 56 7.12 -6.47 -11.08
CA ASN A 56 7.32 -7.64 -10.21
C ASN A 56 6.13 -8.00 -9.31
N LYS A 57 4.94 -7.45 -9.56
CA LYS A 57 3.72 -7.84 -8.86
C LYS A 57 3.03 -9.00 -9.59
N GLY A 58 2.71 -10.04 -8.84
CA GLY A 58 1.95 -11.17 -9.38
C GLY A 58 2.71 -12.13 -10.30
N LEU A 59 4.05 -12.17 -10.23
CA LEU A 59 4.88 -13.08 -11.06
C LEU A 59 4.47 -14.56 -10.96
N THR A 60 3.91 -14.98 -9.84
CA THR A 60 3.39 -16.36 -9.62
C THR A 60 1.88 -16.38 -9.34
N ARG A 61 1.22 -15.24 -9.45
CA ARG A 61 -0.21 -15.06 -9.22
C ARG A 61 -0.76 -14.00 -10.19
N PRO A 62 -1.07 -14.34 -11.43
CA PRO A 62 -1.47 -13.38 -12.48
C PRO A 62 -2.67 -12.51 -12.11
N GLY A 63 -3.61 -13.03 -11.32
CA GLY A 63 -4.70 -12.22 -10.76
C GLY A 63 -4.20 -10.98 -10.01
N TYR A 64 -3.11 -11.12 -9.23
CA TYR A 64 -2.52 -9.98 -8.53
C TYR A 64 -1.86 -8.97 -9.49
N ALA A 65 -1.24 -9.44 -10.57
CA ALA A 65 -0.71 -8.55 -11.60
C ALA A 65 -1.84 -7.72 -12.25
N ARG A 66 -2.95 -8.36 -12.65
CA ARG A 66 -4.14 -7.65 -13.17
C ARG A 66 -4.68 -6.63 -12.17
N TRP A 67 -4.79 -7.04 -10.90
CA TRP A 67 -5.31 -6.19 -9.83
C TRP A 67 -4.46 -4.97 -9.59
N THR A 68 -3.12 -5.11 -9.59
CA THR A 68 -2.20 -3.99 -9.41
C THR A 68 -2.14 -3.08 -10.64
N MET A 69 -2.17 -3.63 -11.86
CA MET A 69 -2.27 -2.83 -13.08
C MET A 69 -3.55 -2.00 -13.11
N ARG A 70 -4.71 -2.63 -12.79
CA ARG A 70 -5.99 -1.94 -12.67
C ARG A 70 -5.93 -0.82 -11.63
N ALA A 71 -5.27 -1.05 -10.50
CA ALA A 71 -5.08 -0.03 -9.48
C ALA A 71 -4.24 1.15 -9.99
N ALA A 72 -3.09 0.88 -10.62
CA ALA A 72 -2.20 1.91 -11.16
C ALA A 72 -2.90 2.76 -12.24
N GLN A 73 -3.69 2.14 -13.12
CA GLN A 73 -4.46 2.82 -14.16
C GLN A 73 -5.57 3.74 -13.61
N ASN A 74 -6.08 3.44 -12.41
CA ASN A 74 -7.14 4.25 -11.78
C ASN A 74 -6.60 5.30 -10.80
N TRP A 75 -5.30 5.41 -10.63
CA TRP A 75 -4.71 6.37 -9.69
C TRP A 75 -4.99 7.82 -10.07
N ALA A 76 -4.88 8.17 -11.36
CA ALA A 76 -5.14 9.52 -11.83
C ALA A 76 -6.59 9.96 -11.53
N ALA A 77 -7.56 9.07 -11.78
CA ALA A 77 -8.96 9.33 -11.47
C ALA A 77 -9.20 9.54 -9.97
N LEU A 78 -8.63 8.66 -9.10
CA LEU A 78 -8.74 8.82 -7.65
C LEU A 78 -8.07 10.12 -7.18
N ALA A 79 -6.89 10.46 -7.71
CA ALA A 79 -6.18 11.69 -7.32
C ALA A 79 -7.00 12.95 -7.65
N THR A 80 -7.60 13.01 -8.85
CA THR A 80 -8.48 14.10 -9.28
C THR A 80 -9.71 14.18 -8.37
N GLU A 81 -10.40 13.05 -8.15
CA GLU A 81 -11.59 12.99 -7.29
C GLU A 81 -11.30 13.47 -5.86
N LEU A 82 -10.17 13.05 -5.29
CA LEU A 82 -9.76 13.49 -3.95
C LEU A 82 -9.42 14.98 -3.93
N TYR A 83 -8.76 15.49 -4.96
CA TYR A 83 -8.45 16.93 -5.07
C TYR A 83 -9.73 17.77 -5.17
N ASP A 84 -10.67 17.37 -6.02
CA ASP A 84 -11.93 18.08 -6.22
C ASP A 84 -12.77 18.15 -4.93
N LEU A 85 -12.74 17.06 -4.12
CA LEU A 85 -13.48 17.00 -2.87
C LEU A 85 -12.81 17.73 -1.71
N THR A 86 -11.49 17.82 -1.71
CA THR A 86 -10.73 18.21 -0.49
C THR A 86 -9.74 19.35 -0.70
N GLY A 87 -9.41 19.68 -1.93
CA GLY A 87 -8.31 20.60 -2.27
C GLY A 87 -6.91 20.05 -1.94
N VAL A 88 -6.79 18.79 -1.52
CA VAL A 88 -5.51 18.18 -1.18
C VAL A 88 -4.90 17.49 -2.40
N ASP A 89 -3.83 18.04 -2.93
CA ASP A 89 -3.01 17.37 -3.94
C ASP A 89 -2.21 16.23 -3.30
N VAL A 90 -2.42 15.00 -3.76
CA VAL A 90 -1.70 13.79 -3.33
C VAL A 90 -0.31 13.67 -3.94
N GLU A 91 0.07 14.63 -4.80
CA GLU A 91 1.35 14.67 -5.53
C GLU A 91 1.57 13.40 -6.38
N LEU A 92 0.53 12.96 -7.09
CA LEU A 92 0.65 11.83 -8.00
C LEU A 92 1.56 12.20 -9.18
N GLN A 93 2.63 11.42 -9.34
CA GLN A 93 3.50 11.45 -10.50
C GLN A 93 3.64 10.04 -11.06
N GLN A 94 3.16 9.82 -12.28
CA GLN A 94 3.26 8.53 -13.00
C GLN A 94 3.99 8.68 -14.34
N PRO A 95 5.25 9.11 -14.33
CA PRO A 95 6.05 9.21 -15.56
C PRO A 95 6.57 7.85 -16.03
N GLY A 96 6.24 6.78 -15.35
CA GLY A 96 6.86 5.48 -15.37
C GLY A 96 7.94 5.34 -14.30
N GLY A 97 8.28 4.09 -13.95
CA GLY A 97 9.27 3.77 -12.92
C GLY A 97 10.38 2.86 -13.44
N LEU A 98 11.52 2.88 -12.75
CA LEU A 98 12.73 2.19 -13.15
C LEU A 98 13.17 1.16 -12.10
N THR A 99 13.31 -0.10 -12.51
CA THR A 99 14.04 -1.11 -11.73
C THR A 99 15.43 -1.23 -12.29
N MET A 100 16.39 -0.49 -11.71
CA MET A 100 17.79 -0.48 -12.13
C MET A 100 18.50 -1.78 -11.75
N SER A 101 19.41 -2.22 -12.60
CA SER A 101 20.25 -3.40 -12.37
C SER A 101 21.74 -3.05 -12.46
N PHE A 102 22.52 -3.75 -11.63
CA PHE A 102 24.00 -3.75 -11.66
C PHE A 102 24.55 -5.04 -12.28
N ASP A 103 23.67 -5.90 -12.80
CA ASP A 103 24.02 -7.19 -13.38
C ASP A 103 23.13 -7.50 -14.59
N GLU A 104 23.77 -7.79 -15.71
CA GLU A 104 23.10 -8.05 -16.99
C GLU A 104 22.30 -9.37 -16.99
N GLY A 105 22.79 -10.38 -16.25
CA GLY A 105 22.10 -11.66 -16.11
C GLY A 105 20.82 -11.52 -15.28
N LEU A 106 20.87 -10.72 -14.21
CA LEU A 106 19.68 -10.42 -13.40
C LEU A 106 18.65 -9.61 -14.21
N LEU A 107 19.10 -8.65 -15.01
CA LEU A 107 18.22 -7.86 -15.88
C LEU A 107 17.53 -8.74 -16.93
N THR A 108 18.29 -9.65 -17.56
CA THR A 108 17.75 -10.63 -18.51
C THR A 108 16.74 -11.57 -17.85
N THR A 109 17.04 -12.03 -16.65
CA THR A 109 16.13 -12.91 -15.89
C THR A 109 14.83 -12.19 -15.52
N ALA A 110 14.92 -10.92 -15.12
CA ALA A 110 13.75 -10.08 -14.82
C ALA A 110 12.85 -9.91 -16.07
N SER A 111 13.45 -9.60 -17.23
CA SER A 111 12.70 -9.48 -18.50
C SER A 111 11.96 -10.78 -18.84
N LYS A 112 12.66 -11.92 -18.81
CA LYS A 112 12.03 -13.23 -19.09
C LYS A 112 10.85 -13.54 -18.18
N LYS A 113 10.92 -13.17 -16.89
CA LYS A 113 9.80 -13.36 -15.94
C LYS A 113 8.60 -12.47 -16.31
N LEU A 114 8.84 -11.27 -16.79
CA LEU A 114 7.76 -10.37 -17.23
C LEU A 114 7.16 -10.81 -18.56
N ASP A 115 7.96 -11.33 -19.49
CA ASP A 115 7.46 -11.95 -20.73
C ASP A 115 6.55 -13.15 -20.41
N ALA A 116 7.01 -14.08 -19.57
CA ALA A 116 6.22 -15.23 -19.16
C ALA A 116 4.91 -14.83 -18.45
N LEU A 117 4.96 -13.78 -17.59
CA LEU A 117 3.76 -13.23 -16.99
C LEU A 117 2.81 -12.64 -18.05
N GLY A 118 3.34 -11.95 -19.05
CA GLY A 118 2.58 -11.42 -20.17
C GLY A 118 1.86 -12.53 -20.95
N GLU A 119 2.56 -13.62 -21.25
CA GLU A 119 1.99 -14.81 -21.91
C GLU A 119 0.84 -15.41 -21.07
N GLU A 120 1.04 -15.61 -19.76
CA GLU A 120 0.02 -16.12 -18.85
C GLU A 120 -1.20 -15.19 -18.73
N LEU A 121 -0.98 -13.88 -18.82
CA LEU A 121 -2.03 -12.87 -18.82
C LEU A 121 -2.73 -12.74 -20.20
N GLY A 122 -2.18 -13.29 -21.27
CA GLY A 122 -2.65 -13.10 -22.64
C GLY A 122 -2.52 -11.65 -23.13
N ILE A 123 -1.52 -10.91 -22.65
CA ILE A 123 -1.22 -9.52 -23.03
C ILE A 123 0.28 -9.32 -23.22
N ARG A 124 0.67 -8.28 -23.95
CA ARG A 124 2.03 -7.76 -23.83
C ARG A 124 2.13 -7.03 -22.47
N TYR A 125 2.95 -7.59 -21.55
CA TYR A 125 3.15 -6.93 -20.26
C TYR A 125 3.76 -5.53 -20.48
N PRO A 126 3.27 -4.47 -19.81
CA PRO A 126 3.68 -3.10 -20.08
C PRO A 126 5.05 -2.78 -19.46
N TYR A 127 6.11 -3.29 -20.07
CA TYR A 127 7.48 -2.97 -19.68
C TYR A 127 8.40 -2.78 -20.90
N GLU A 128 9.51 -2.10 -20.68
CA GLU A 128 10.60 -1.97 -21.64
C GLU A 128 11.91 -2.28 -20.92
N ARG A 129 12.76 -3.10 -21.57
CA ARG A 129 14.12 -3.29 -21.11
C ARG A 129 14.98 -2.19 -21.74
N MET A 130 15.65 -1.40 -20.90
CA MET A 130 16.48 -0.28 -21.30
C MET A 130 17.95 -0.60 -21.11
N ASN A 131 18.78 -0.38 -22.12
CA ASN A 131 20.22 -0.36 -22.00
C ASN A 131 20.70 0.97 -21.38
N VAL A 132 22.02 1.08 -21.12
CA VAL A 132 22.60 2.27 -20.46
C VAL A 132 22.37 3.56 -21.27
N THR A 133 22.46 3.48 -22.60
CA THR A 133 22.29 4.65 -23.47
C THR A 133 20.86 5.17 -23.42
N GLU A 134 19.89 4.27 -23.54
CA GLU A 134 18.47 4.60 -23.43
C GLU A 134 18.12 5.13 -22.02
N LEU A 135 18.68 4.49 -20.99
CA LEU A 135 18.44 4.90 -19.60
C LEU A 135 19.02 6.29 -19.32
N LYS A 136 20.20 6.62 -19.85
CA LYS A 136 20.80 7.97 -19.72
C LYS A 136 19.97 9.06 -20.41
N SER A 137 19.15 8.73 -21.41
CA SER A 137 18.24 9.71 -22.01
C SER A 137 17.09 10.10 -21.09
N LEU A 138 16.65 9.18 -20.20
CA LEU A 138 15.62 9.43 -19.18
C LEU A 138 16.19 10.00 -17.88
N THR A 139 17.37 9.54 -17.49
CA THR A 139 18.01 9.92 -16.23
C THR A 139 19.53 10.03 -16.44
N PRO A 140 20.03 11.23 -16.84
CA PRO A 140 21.44 11.44 -17.18
C PRO A 140 22.43 11.15 -16.04
N ASP A 141 21.97 11.32 -14.79
CA ASP A 141 22.81 11.25 -13.58
C ASP A 141 22.99 9.82 -13.05
N ILE A 142 22.70 8.78 -13.85
CA ILE A 142 22.91 7.39 -13.43
C ILE A 142 24.39 7.08 -13.22
N GLY A 143 24.65 6.25 -12.19
CA GLY A 143 26.00 5.79 -11.87
C GLY A 143 26.58 4.84 -12.92
N PRO A 144 27.93 4.79 -13.02
CA PRO A 144 28.63 3.96 -14.00
C PRO A 144 28.44 2.45 -13.81
N ASP A 145 28.06 2.03 -12.61
CA ASP A 145 27.81 0.62 -12.28
C ASP A 145 26.46 0.10 -12.80
N VAL A 146 25.55 0.98 -13.21
CA VAL A 146 24.24 0.59 -13.71
C VAL A 146 24.35 0.07 -15.13
N VAL A 147 24.00 -1.20 -15.34
CA VAL A 147 24.08 -1.86 -16.67
C VAL A 147 22.79 -1.68 -17.50
N GLY A 148 21.67 -1.30 -16.88
CA GLY A 148 20.39 -1.09 -17.53
C GLY A 148 19.25 -1.08 -16.52
N ALA A 149 18.02 -1.05 -17.02
CA ALA A 149 16.83 -1.04 -16.20
C ALA A 149 15.64 -1.74 -16.89
N ILE A 150 14.64 -2.13 -16.08
CA ILE A 150 13.29 -2.37 -16.53
C ILE A 150 12.51 -1.08 -16.28
N TYR A 151 11.91 -0.54 -17.32
CA TYR A 151 10.97 0.59 -17.26
C TYR A 151 9.54 0.07 -17.37
N CYS A 152 8.64 0.60 -16.53
CA CYS A 152 7.22 0.33 -16.65
C CYS A 152 6.42 1.65 -16.65
N PRO A 153 5.65 1.96 -17.69
CA PRO A 153 4.92 3.22 -17.81
C PRO A 153 3.80 3.39 -16.79
N LEU A 154 3.32 2.30 -16.17
CA LEU A 154 2.28 2.35 -15.15
C LEU A 154 2.80 2.72 -13.75
N ASP A 155 4.11 2.68 -13.54
CA ASP A 155 4.70 2.97 -12.26
C ASP A 155 4.86 4.47 -12.01
N GLY A 156 4.88 4.82 -10.74
CA GLY A 156 5.01 6.20 -10.30
C GLY A 156 5.09 6.29 -8.79
N HIS A 157 4.74 7.44 -8.26
CA HIS A 157 4.67 7.65 -6.81
C HIS A 157 3.65 8.72 -6.41
N VAL A 158 3.29 8.71 -5.14
CA VAL A 158 2.44 9.69 -4.46
C VAL A 158 3.08 10.09 -3.12
N SER A 159 2.55 11.12 -2.49
CA SER A 159 2.80 11.40 -1.08
C SER A 159 1.85 10.56 -0.19
N PRO A 160 2.35 9.57 0.57
CA PRO A 160 1.50 8.74 1.42
C PRO A 160 0.73 9.54 2.47
N LEU A 161 1.38 10.56 3.05
CA LEU A 161 0.78 11.40 4.09
C LEU A 161 -0.32 12.30 3.52
N ARG A 162 -0.09 12.89 2.34
CA ARG A 162 -1.11 13.69 1.65
C ARG A 162 -2.27 12.82 1.19
N THR A 163 -1.99 11.59 0.70
CA THR A 163 -3.02 10.63 0.33
C THR A 163 -3.88 10.25 1.53
N LEU A 164 -3.27 9.95 2.67
CA LEU A 164 -4.03 9.65 3.89
C LEU A 164 -4.88 10.82 4.34
N ARG A 165 -4.32 12.04 4.30
CA ARG A 165 -5.05 13.28 4.61
C ARG A 165 -6.23 13.50 3.65
N ALA A 166 -6.01 13.35 2.34
CA ALA A 166 -7.06 13.52 1.34
C ALA A 166 -8.21 12.52 1.54
N LEU A 167 -7.88 11.23 1.74
CA LEU A 167 -8.90 10.20 2.02
C LEU A 167 -9.67 10.50 3.31
N THR A 168 -8.98 10.99 4.36
CA THR A 168 -9.64 11.36 5.63
C THR A 168 -10.60 12.53 5.42
N GLN A 169 -10.17 13.58 4.74
CA GLN A 169 -11.02 14.75 4.48
C GLN A 169 -12.18 14.39 3.55
N ALA A 170 -11.95 13.56 2.53
CA ALA A 170 -13.00 13.07 1.64
C ALA A 170 -14.05 12.24 2.39
N LEU A 171 -13.62 11.35 3.30
CA LEU A 171 -14.55 10.62 4.17
C LEU A 171 -15.42 11.57 5.01
N ILE A 172 -14.81 12.57 5.65
CA ILE A 172 -15.51 13.57 6.48
C ILE A 172 -16.48 14.40 5.64
N SER A 173 -16.10 14.82 4.42
CA SER A 173 -16.97 15.59 3.53
C SER A 173 -18.21 14.79 3.10
N LEU A 174 -18.10 13.46 3.07
CA LEU A 174 -19.21 12.52 2.84
C LEU A 174 -19.94 12.11 4.14
N LYS A 175 -19.75 12.85 5.24
CA LYS A 175 -20.34 12.63 6.56
C LYS A 175 -19.91 11.33 7.26
N GLY A 176 -18.83 10.71 6.82
CA GLY A 176 -18.19 9.62 7.57
C GLY A 176 -17.36 10.16 8.74
N GLU A 177 -17.06 9.31 9.70
CA GLU A 177 -16.34 9.67 10.93
C GLU A 177 -15.06 8.86 11.09
N LEU A 178 -13.96 9.50 11.51
CA LEU A 178 -12.75 8.86 12.00
C LEU A 178 -12.65 9.08 13.51
N VAL A 179 -12.62 7.98 14.27
CA VAL A 179 -12.50 8.01 15.74
C VAL A 179 -11.10 7.50 16.13
N PRO A 180 -10.15 8.39 16.42
CA PRO A 180 -8.80 8.00 16.80
C PRO A 180 -8.70 7.56 18.25
N GLY A 181 -7.65 6.82 18.59
CA GLY A 181 -7.36 6.35 19.94
C GLY A 181 -8.36 5.31 20.46
N VAL A 182 -8.92 4.52 19.54
CA VAL A 182 -9.90 3.47 19.85
C VAL A 182 -9.29 2.09 19.57
N ASN A 183 -9.02 1.33 20.63
CA ASN A 183 -8.58 -0.04 20.52
C ASN A 183 -9.77 -0.99 20.64
N VAL A 184 -10.03 -1.75 19.57
CA VAL A 184 -11.05 -2.80 19.56
C VAL A 184 -10.56 -3.99 20.37
N THR A 185 -11.40 -4.45 21.30
CA THR A 185 -11.08 -5.53 22.24
C THR A 185 -11.88 -6.80 21.98
N LYS A 186 -13.09 -6.67 21.38
CA LYS A 186 -13.96 -7.80 21.07
C LYS A 186 -14.92 -7.44 19.94
N ILE A 187 -15.23 -8.41 19.10
CA ILE A 187 -16.25 -8.31 18.06
C ILE A 187 -17.25 -9.44 18.31
N GLU A 188 -18.53 -9.10 18.45
CA GLU A 188 -19.61 -10.07 18.58
C GLU A 188 -20.57 -9.91 17.41
N HIS A 189 -21.15 -11.01 16.95
CA HIS A 189 -22.22 -11.01 15.97
C HIS A 189 -23.54 -11.31 16.69
N ARG A 190 -24.53 -10.43 16.54
CA ARG A 190 -25.86 -10.54 17.18
C ARG A 190 -26.97 -10.37 16.14
N GLY A 191 -27.55 -11.48 15.73
CA GLY A 191 -28.57 -11.45 14.68
C GLY A 191 -28.00 -10.98 13.35
N ASN A 192 -28.35 -9.78 12.90
CA ASN A 192 -27.90 -9.19 11.64
C ASN A 192 -26.88 -8.03 11.86
N GLU A 193 -26.36 -7.89 13.08
CA GLU A 193 -25.49 -6.77 13.46
C GLU A 193 -24.24 -7.26 14.16
N PHE A 194 -23.20 -6.45 14.06
CA PHE A 194 -21.97 -6.60 14.82
C PHE A 194 -21.96 -5.63 16.00
N VAL A 195 -21.56 -6.11 17.16
CA VAL A 195 -21.25 -5.29 18.34
C VAL A 195 -19.74 -5.28 18.51
N VAL A 196 -19.11 -4.14 18.27
CA VAL A 196 -17.66 -3.96 18.37
C VAL A 196 -17.35 -3.22 19.67
N HIS A 197 -16.79 -3.96 20.62
CA HIS A 197 -16.35 -3.41 21.90
C HIS A 197 -14.96 -2.79 21.80
N SER A 198 -14.79 -1.67 22.44
CA SER A 198 -13.52 -0.97 22.50
C SER A 198 -13.16 -0.54 23.91
N ASN A 199 -11.96 0.00 24.07
CA ASN A 199 -11.52 0.63 25.32
C ASN A 199 -12.33 1.88 25.72
N LYS A 200 -13.22 2.39 24.85
CA LYS A 200 -14.05 3.58 25.12
C LYS A 200 -15.53 3.24 25.24
N LYS A 201 -16.11 2.62 24.20
CA LYS A 201 -17.55 2.29 24.11
C LYS A 201 -17.77 1.14 23.13
N ALA A 202 -19.00 0.65 23.06
CA ALA A 202 -19.45 -0.26 22.02
C ALA A 202 -19.95 0.53 20.78
N PHE A 203 -19.76 -0.07 19.60
CA PHE A 203 -20.28 0.39 18.32
C PHE A 203 -21.13 -0.71 17.70
N PHE A 204 -22.18 -0.33 16.97
CA PHE A 204 -23.09 -1.24 16.30
C PHE A 204 -23.02 -1.01 14.80
N ALA A 205 -22.90 -2.07 14.01
CA ALA A 205 -22.77 -1.97 12.56
C ALA A 205 -23.34 -3.21 11.87
N LYS A 206 -23.90 -3.00 10.65
CA LYS A 206 -24.34 -4.11 9.79
C LYS A 206 -23.14 -4.82 9.13
N ARG A 207 -22.03 -4.09 8.92
CA ARG A 207 -20.81 -4.57 8.30
C ARG A 207 -19.58 -4.16 9.10
N VAL A 208 -18.64 -5.07 9.25
CA VAL A 208 -17.33 -4.80 9.84
C VAL A 208 -16.22 -5.11 8.83
N VAL A 209 -15.30 -4.16 8.62
CA VAL A 209 -14.15 -4.36 7.71
C VAL A 209 -12.85 -4.23 8.48
N LEU A 210 -12.12 -5.34 8.58
CA LEU A 210 -10.83 -5.42 9.28
C LEU A 210 -9.70 -4.96 8.37
N THR A 211 -9.13 -3.79 8.67
CA THR A 211 -8.03 -3.16 7.92
C THR A 211 -6.89 -2.72 8.84
N ALA A 212 -6.81 -3.33 10.02
CA ALA A 212 -5.90 -2.95 11.10
C ALA A 212 -4.43 -3.40 10.90
N GLY A 213 -4.06 -3.76 9.65
CA GLY A 213 -2.70 -4.18 9.33
C GLY A 213 -2.27 -5.41 10.13
N LEU A 214 -1.21 -5.29 10.94
CA LEU A 214 -0.73 -6.39 11.80
C LEU A 214 -1.75 -6.81 12.86
N GLY A 215 -2.64 -5.90 13.29
CA GLY A 215 -3.72 -6.18 14.22
C GLY A 215 -4.79 -7.12 13.65
N ASN A 216 -4.86 -7.27 12.32
CA ASN A 216 -5.81 -8.19 11.68
C ASN A 216 -5.59 -9.66 12.11
N LYS A 217 -4.39 -10.02 12.57
CA LYS A 217 -4.12 -11.38 13.08
C LYS A 217 -5.05 -11.73 14.25
N VAL A 218 -5.16 -10.83 15.22
CA VAL A 218 -6.00 -11.03 16.41
C VAL A 218 -7.47 -10.73 16.12
N LEU A 219 -7.76 -9.67 15.36
CA LEU A 219 -9.13 -9.27 15.05
C LEU A 219 -9.83 -10.28 14.13
N GLY A 220 -9.09 -10.91 13.21
CA GLY A 220 -9.62 -11.95 12.31
C GLY A 220 -10.21 -13.13 13.08
N GLU A 221 -9.54 -13.60 14.12
CA GLU A 221 -10.01 -14.71 14.95
C GLU A 221 -11.38 -14.43 15.59
N MET A 222 -11.68 -13.15 15.91
CA MET A 222 -12.96 -12.73 16.51
C MET A 222 -14.13 -12.85 15.52
N VAL A 223 -13.83 -12.95 14.23
CA VAL A 223 -14.83 -13.10 13.16
C VAL A 223 -14.62 -14.37 12.33
N GLY A 224 -13.95 -15.38 12.90
CA GLY A 224 -13.77 -16.69 12.28
C GLY A 224 -12.83 -16.69 11.07
N LEU A 225 -11.92 -15.71 10.97
CA LEU A 225 -10.94 -15.60 9.87
C LEU A 225 -9.51 -15.82 10.41
N ASN A 226 -8.75 -16.68 9.75
CA ASN A 226 -7.32 -16.85 10.03
C ASN A 226 -6.52 -15.85 9.17
N VAL A 227 -5.87 -14.86 9.78
CA VAL A 227 -5.11 -13.83 9.07
C VAL A 227 -3.64 -13.91 9.47
N PRO A 228 -2.83 -14.77 8.83
CA PRO A 228 -1.46 -15.03 9.22
C PRO A 228 -0.50 -13.94 8.74
N VAL A 229 -0.66 -12.73 9.27
CA VAL A 229 0.23 -11.61 8.99
C VAL A 229 1.37 -11.51 10.00
N ARG A 230 2.52 -11.04 9.53
CA ARG A 230 3.72 -10.80 10.32
C ARG A 230 4.37 -9.46 9.94
N PRO A 231 5.10 -8.82 10.86
CA PRO A 231 5.86 -7.63 10.54
C PRO A 231 7.13 -7.98 9.75
N GLN A 232 7.50 -7.09 8.83
CA GLN A 232 8.81 -7.08 8.18
C GLN A 232 9.30 -5.63 8.15
N ARG A 233 10.42 -5.36 8.83
CA ARG A 233 10.98 -4.00 8.88
C ARG A 233 11.55 -3.57 7.54
N GLY A 234 11.30 -2.31 7.17
CA GLY A 234 11.97 -1.62 6.09
C GLY A 234 12.46 -0.27 6.57
N GLN A 235 13.74 0.03 6.38
CA GLN A 235 14.35 1.29 6.78
C GLN A 235 14.40 2.26 5.59
N ILE A 236 14.25 3.54 5.87
CA ILE A 236 14.24 4.63 4.89
C ILE A 236 15.13 5.77 5.41
N LEU A 237 15.90 6.34 4.47
CA LEU A 237 16.62 7.60 4.64
C LEU A 237 15.90 8.72 3.88
N VAL A 238 16.00 9.92 4.43
CA VAL A 238 15.49 11.16 3.82
C VAL A 238 16.61 12.17 3.79
N THR A 239 16.84 12.74 2.61
CA THR A 239 17.90 13.74 2.41
C THR A 239 17.39 15.17 2.66
N GLU A 240 18.31 16.11 2.74
CA GLU A 240 18.02 17.52 2.49
C GLU A 240 17.41 17.73 1.09
N ARG A 241 16.91 18.92 0.80
CA ARG A 241 16.34 19.28 -0.50
C ARG A 241 17.44 19.42 -1.54
N LEU A 242 17.23 18.78 -2.69
CA LEU A 242 18.09 18.84 -3.86
C LEU A 242 17.35 19.49 -5.04
N ARG A 243 18.10 20.02 -5.99
CA ARG A 243 17.52 20.36 -7.29
C ARG A 243 16.90 19.12 -7.92
N PRO A 244 15.78 19.24 -8.66
CA PRO A 244 15.19 18.11 -9.36
C PRO A 244 16.19 17.45 -10.31
N PHE A 245 16.46 16.15 -10.11
CA PHE A 245 17.32 15.35 -10.98
C PHE A 245 16.69 14.00 -11.34
N LEU A 246 15.73 13.52 -10.54
CA LEU A 246 15.10 12.22 -10.68
C LEU A 246 13.61 12.36 -10.99
N LYS A 247 13.27 12.39 -12.27
CA LYS A 247 11.90 12.43 -12.75
C LYS A 247 11.20 11.07 -12.59
N HIS A 248 11.90 9.98 -12.92
CA HIS A 248 11.36 8.63 -12.88
C HIS A 248 11.76 7.96 -11.57
N PRO A 249 10.84 7.66 -10.66
CA PRO A 249 11.19 6.96 -9.43
C PRO A 249 11.79 5.60 -9.76
N CYS A 250 12.78 5.19 -8.98
CA CYS A 250 13.19 3.80 -8.97
C CYS A 250 12.78 3.15 -7.65
N HIS A 251 12.78 1.81 -7.60
CA HIS A 251 12.28 1.14 -6.40
C HIS A 251 13.15 1.33 -5.14
N TYR A 252 14.34 1.93 -5.29
CA TYR A 252 15.24 2.28 -4.19
C TYR A 252 15.29 3.77 -3.87
N VAL A 253 15.00 4.63 -4.86
CA VAL A 253 15.16 6.08 -4.72
C VAL A 253 13.99 6.78 -5.43
N ARG A 254 13.39 7.75 -4.77
CA ARG A 254 12.45 8.67 -5.41
C ARG A 254 12.70 10.09 -4.94
N GLN A 255 12.46 11.06 -5.79
CA GLN A 255 12.50 12.48 -5.44
C GLN A 255 11.08 13.02 -5.36
N THR A 256 10.75 13.76 -4.30
CA THR A 256 9.46 14.44 -4.13
C THR A 256 9.43 15.75 -4.89
N GLY A 257 8.23 16.30 -5.13
CA GLY A 257 8.06 17.61 -5.74
C GLY A 257 8.75 18.76 -4.97
N GLU A 258 8.98 18.57 -3.67
CA GLU A 258 9.71 19.52 -2.82
C GLU A 258 11.23 19.39 -2.92
N GLY A 259 11.75 18.45 -3.71
CA GLY A 259 13.17 18.19 -3.91
C GLY A 259 13.80 17.24 -2.89
N ILE A 260 13.05 16.71 -1.93
CA ILE A 260 13.54 15.72 -0.96
C ILE A 260 13.73 14.38 -1.67
N VAL A 261 14.86 13.72 -1.40
CA VAL A 261 15.08 12.35 -1.88
C VAL A 261 14.81 11.36 -0.75
N GLN A 262 13.93 10.42 -1.01
CA GLN A 262 13.72 9.26 -0.15
C GLN A 262 14.49 8.07 -0.72
N ILE A 263 15.22 7.39 0.15
CA ILE A 263 16.07 6.26 -0.18
C ILE A 263 15.63 5.07 0.68
N GLY A 264 15.29 3.97 0.07
CA GLY A 264 14.86 2.72 0.69
C GLY A 264 15.47 1.55 -0.07
N ASP A 265 15.15 0.37 0.20
CA ASP A 265 14.51 -0.19 1.38
C ASP A 265 15.37 -1.33 1.96
N SER A 266 15.11 -1.69 3.19
CA SER A 266 15.55 -2.97 3.75
C SER A 266 14.40 -3.97 3.83
N LYS A 267 14.72 -5.24 4.10
CA LYS A 267 13.76 -6.32 4.36
C LYS A 267 14.30 -7.15 5.51
N GLU A 268 13.82 -6.89 6.72
CA GLU A 268 14.39 -7.44 7.94
C GLU A 268 13.31 -8.15 8.77
N GLU A 269 13.61 -9.39 9.17
CA GLU A 269 12.73 -10.21 10.00
C GLU A 269 13.12 -10.04 11.48
N VAL A 270 12.73 -8.90 12.08
CA VAL A 270 13.11 -8.47 13.43
C VAL A 270 11.92 -8.35 14.38
N GLY A 271 10.78 -8.96 14.02
CA GLY A 271 9.56 -8.85 14.82
C GLY A 271 9.00 -7.42 14.79
N PHE A 272 8.55 -6.95 15.94
CA PHE A 272 7.93 -5.62 16.08
C PHE A 272 8.94 -4.49 16.35
N ASP A 273 10.25 -4.74 16.15
CA ASP A 273 11.26 -3.70 16.26
C ASP A 273 11.22 -2.77 15.03
N ASP A 274 10.88 -1.49 15.22
CA ASP A 274 10.83 -0.44 14.20
C ASP A 274 12.03 0.52 14.26
N ALA A 275 13.05 0.21 15.07
CA ALA A 275 14.27 1.00 15.14
C ALA A 275 15.07 0.96 13.83
N THR A 276 15.96 1.93 13.65
CA THR A 276 16.93 1.94 12.54
C THR A 276 18.29 1.46 13.01
N THR A 277 19.07 0.87 12.08
CA THR A 277 20.42 0.42 12.35
C THR A 277 21.41 1.05 11.38
N LEU A 278 22.57 1.47 11.89
CA LEU A 278 23.59 2.13 11.07
C LEU A 278 24.08 1.24 9.92
N ALA A 279 24.23 -0.06 10.17
CA ALA A 279 24.70 -1.02 9.16
C ALA A 279 23.72 -1.06 7.97
N GLU A 280 22.43 -1.14 8.22
CA GLU A 280 21.41 -1.22 7.17
C GLU A 280 21.23 0.12 6.45
N LEU A 281 21.26 1.23 7.18
CA LEU A 281 21.23 2.57 6.59
C LEU A 281 22.43 2.81 5.67
N SER A 282 23.62 2.37 6.08
CA SER A 282 24.85 2.48 5.25
C SER A 282 24.72 1.65 3.96
N ARG A 283 24.15 0.43 4.04
CA ARG A 283 23.92 -0.44 2.88
C ARG A 283 22.92 0.20 1.88
N ILE A 284 21.85 0.78 2.40
CA ILE A 284 20.83 1.49 1.60
C ILE A 284 21.44 2.71 0.92
N ALA A 285 22.20 3.53 1.66
CA ALA A 285 22.90 4.70 1.12
C ALA A 285 23.91 4.33 0.03
N ALA A 286 24.75 3.33 0.28
CA ALA A 286 25.75 2.85 -0.69
C ALA A 286 25.09 2.41 -2.01
N ARG A 287 23.96 1.68 -1.93
CA ARG A 287 23.20 1.27 -3.11
C ARG A 287 22.63 2.48 -3.87
N ALA A 288 22.11 3.46 -3.18
CA ALA A 288 21.57 4.68 -3.80
C ALA A 288 22.66 5.51 -4.49
N ILE A 289 23.84 5.63 -3.87
CA ILE A 289 25.01 6.33 -4.45
C ILE A 289 25.50 5.60 -5.71
N ARG A 290 25.49 4.27 -5.74
CA ARG A 290 25.81 3.51 -6.95
C ARG A 290 24.81 3.75 -8.08
N CYS A 291 23.52 3.93 -7.76
CA CYS A 291 22.49 4.33 -8.73
C CYS A 291 22.68 5.77 -9.20
N PHE A 292 22.97 6.68 -8.25
CA PHE A 292 23.01 8.12 -8.46
C PHE A 292 24.18 8.74 -7.67
N PRO A 293 25.36 8.90 -8.27
CA PRO A 293 26.54 9.45 -7.60
C PRO A 293 26.34 10.85 -6.99
N VAL A 294 25.40 11.63 -7.50
CA VAL A 294 25.04 12.95 -6.95
C VAL A 294 24.60 12.88 -5.45
N LEU A 295 24.21 11.70 -4.98
CA LEU A 295 23.80 11.50 -3.58
C LEU A 295 25.00 11.33 -2.61
N LYS A 296 26.24 11.27 -3.10
CA LYS A 296 27.42 10.98 -2.28
C LYS A 296 27.66 12.02 -1.18
N ASP A 297 27.48 13.29 -1.52
CA ASP A 297 27.82 14.40 -0.62
C ASP A 297 26.56 15.09 -0.06
N VAL A 298 25.43 14.36 -0.03
CA VAL A 298 24.14 14.88 0.43
C VAL A 298 23.90 14.52 1.88
N ASN A 299 23.39 15.49 2.66
CA ASN A 299 23.07 15.29 4.07
C ASN A 299 21.78 14.48 4.25
N VAL A 300 21.84 13.48 5.14
CA VAL A 300 20.65 12.76 5.62
C VAL A 300 20.04 13.55 6.78
N VAL A 301 18.78 13.95 6.63
CA VAL A 301 18.08 14.77 7.64
C VAL A 301 17.15 13.96 8.52
N ARG A 302 16.74 12.77 8.07
CA ARG A 302 15.86 11.88 8.83
C ARG A 302 15.99 10.43 8.41
N THR A 303 15.77 9.52 9.36
CA THR A 303 15.65 8.07 9.13
C THR A 303 14.49 7.52 9.93
N TRP A 304 13.87 6.44 9.46
CA TRP A 304 12.92 5.65 10.23
C TRP A 304 12.85 4.21 9.74
N GLY A 305 12.39 3.32 10.60
CA GLY A 305 11.94 1.98 10.27
C GLY A 305 10.42 1.91 10.20
N GLY A 306 9.87 1.19 9.25
CA GLY A 306 8.45 0.92 9.14
C GLY A 306 8.17 -0.58 9.06
N LEU A 307 7.13 -1.04 9.76
CA LEU A 307 6.75 -2.44 9.78
C LEU A 307 5.74 -2.74 8.66
N ARG A 308 6.19 -3.46 7.61
CA ARG A 308 5.31 -3.95 6.57
C ARG A 308 4.39 -5.03 7.11
N VAL A 309 3.18 -5.09 6.57
CA VAL A 309 2.20 -6.15 6.85
C VAL A 309 2.38 -7.24 5.80
N MET A 310 3.05 -8.34 6.19
CA MET A 310 3.38 -9.42 5.27
C MET A 310 2.56 -10.67 5.59
N THR A 311 1.90 -11.20 4.57
CA THR A 311 1.35 -12.56 4.55
C THR A 311 2.48 -13.55 4.25
N PRO A 312 2.31 -14.87 4.49
CA PRO A 312 3.35 -15.86 4.24
C PRO A 312 3.86 -15.87 2.79
N ASP A 313 2.99 -15.66 1.82
CA ASP A 313 3.31 -15.62 0.37
C ASP A 313 3.50 -14.21 -0.19
N GLY A 314 3.31 -13.16 0.62
CA GLY A 314 3.43 -11.76 0.23
C GLY A 314 2.23 -11.20 -0.56
N TYR A 315 1.21 -12.01 -0.85
CA TYR A 315 -0.01 -11.57 -1.54
C TYR A 315 -1.11 -11.14 -0.56
N PRO A 316 -2.06 -10.31 -0.98
CA PRO A 316 -3.12 -9.82 -0.11
C PRO A 316 -4.04 -10.95 0.40
N ILE A 317 -4.82 -10.63 1.45
CA ILE A 317 -5.99 -11.39 1.85
C ILE A 317 -7.20 -10.47 1.69
N TYR A 318 -8.17 -10.93 0.89
CA TYR A 318 -9.47 -10.32 0.67
C TYR A 318 -10.53 -11.39 0.89
N GLU A 319 -11.22 -11.34 2.01
CA GLU A 319 -12.13 -12.42 2.40
C GLU A 319 -13.31 -11.88 3.19
N GLU A 320 -14.48 -12.47 2.94
CA GLU A 320 -15.64 -12.34 3.80
C GLU A 320 -15.75 -13.59 4.68
N SER A 321 -16.05 -13.41 5.95
CA SER A 321 -16.25 -14.51 6.88
C SER A 321 -17.47 -15.35 6.47
N LYS A 322 -17.25 -16.64 6.29
CA LYS A 322 -18.35 -17.60 6.06
C LYS A 322 -19.17 -17.83 7.33
N GLN A 323 -18.54 -17.69 8.49
CA GLN A 323 -19.18 -17.88 9.79
C GLN A 323 -20.00 -16.64 10.21
N TYR A 324 -19.54 -15.47 9.85
CA TYR A 324 -20.18 -14.20 10.20
C TYR A 324 -20.29 -13.30 8.95
N PRO A 325 -21.28 -13.55 8.06
CA PRO A 325 -21.50 -12.75 6.86
C PRO A 325 -21.61 -11.26 7.18
N GLY A 326 -20.97 -10.41 6.38
CA GLY A 326 -20.83 -8.99 6.65
C GLY A 326 -19.54 -8.60 7.39
N ALA A 327 -18.74 -9.58 7.86
CA ALA A 327 -17.39 -9.34 8.36
C ALA A 327 -16.36 -9.61 7.27
N TYR A 328 -15.57 -8.59 6.93
CA TYR A 328 -14.56 -8.65 5.88
C TYR A 328 -13.16 -8.45 6.45
N VAL A 329 -12.16 -9.08 5.84
CA VAL A 329 -10.76 -8.72 6.03
C VAL A 329 -10.17 -8.18 4.73
N VAL A 330 -9.45 -7.08 4.83
CA VAL A 330 -8.68 -6.47 3.74
C VAL A 330 -7.29 -6.18 4.26
N THR A 331 -6.32 -6.97 3.84
CA THR A 331 -4.93 -6.78 4.23
C THR A 331 -3.99 -6.99 3.05
N CYS A 332 -2.97 -6.15 2.93
CA CYS A 332 -1.98 -6.24 1.86
C CYS A 332 -0.70 -5.49 2.21
N HIS A 333 0.38 -5.87 1.55
CA HIS A 333 1.65 -5.14 1.59
C HIS A 333 1.61 -3.83 0.79
N SER A 334 0.89 -3.79 -0.35
CA SER A 334 0.96 -2.69 -1.34
C SER A 334 -0.21 -1.71 -1.25
N GLY A 335 -0.59 -1.29 -0.03
CA GLY A 335 -1.78 -0.46 0.20
C GLY A 335 -1.81 0.86 -0.58
N ILE A 336 -0.65 1.51 -0.82
CA ILE A 336 -0.56 2.71 -1.66
C ILE A 336 -0.95 2.38 -3.11
N THR A 337 -0.29 1.42 -3.74
CA THR A 337 -0.60 1.03 -5.13
C THR A 337 -2.08 0.67 -5.29
N LEU A 338 -2.64 -0.05 -4.31
CA LEU A 338 -3.97 -0.64 -4.38
C LEU A 338 -5.10 0.29 -3.88
N ALA A 339 -4.81 1.52 -3.44
CA ALA A 339 -5.83 2.44 -2.92
C ALA A 339 -7.02 2.64 -3.87
N PRO A 340 -6.85 2.83 -5.20
CA PRO A 340 -7.98 3.02 -6.10
C PRO A 340 -8.91 1.80 -6.20
N VAL A 341 -8.35 0.59 -6.20
CA VAL A 341 -9.19 -0.63 -6.28
C VAL A 341 -9.82 -0.97 -4.95
N HIS A 342 -9.26 -0.53 -3.83
CA HIS A 342 -9.88 -0.63 -2.52
C HIS A 342 -11.08 0.34 -2.41
N ALA A 343 -10.96 1.56 -2.91
CA ALA A 343 -12.04 2.54 -2.92
C ALA A 343 -13.13 2.28 -3.99
N GLY A 344 -12.86 1.42 -4.95
CA GLY A 344 -13.76 1.12 -6.07
C GLY A 344 -14.22 -0.34 -6.09
N PRO A 345 -13.61 -1.19 -6.92
CA PRO A 345 -14.08 -2.58 -7.15
C PRO A 345 -14.19 -3.44 -5.89
N LEU A 346 -13.35 -3.23 -4.88
CA LEU A 346 -13.45 -3.97 -3.62
C LEU A 346 -14.72 -3.60 -2.85
N VAL A 347 -15.06 -2.32 -2.81
CA VAL A 347 -16.31 -1.83 -2.20
C VAL A 347 -17.54 -2.28 -3.00
N GLU A 348 -17.44 -2.31 -4.34
CA GLU A 348 -18.51 -2.88 -5.17
C GLU A 348 -18.83 -4.34 -4.78
N TRP A 349 -17.80 -5.16 -4.54
CA TRP A 349 -18.00 -6.51 -4.03
C TRP A 349 -18.77 -6.53 -2.70
N MET A 350 -18.37 -5.68 -1.74
CA MET A 350 -19.01 -5.60 -0.43
C MET A 350 -20.50 -5.19 -0.50
N HIS A 351 -20.92 -4.50 -1.56
CA HIS A 351 -22.30 -4.09 -1.80
C HIS A 351 -23.10 -5.10 -2.63
N LYS A 352 -22.46 -5.68 -3.67
CA LYS A 352 -23.16 -6.53 -4.65
C LYS A 352 -22.97 -8.02 -4.43
N GLY A 353 -22.05 -8.41 -3.53
CA GLY A 353 -21.73 -9.81 -3.25
C GLY A 353 -20.86 -10.50 -4.32
N SER A 354 -20.53 -9.84 -5.44
CA SER A 354 -19.74 -10.43 -6.52
C SER A 354 -18.28 -10.04 -6.41
N GLN A 355 -17.45 -10.95 -5.90
CA GLN A 355 -16.02 -10.74 -5.76
C GLN A 355 -15.34 -10.63 -7.14
N PRO A 356 -14.48 -9.62 -7.39
CA PRO A 356 -13.71 -9.51 -8.62
C PRO A 356 -12.87 -10.78 -8.87
N GLN A 357 -12.87 -11.26 -10.11
CA GLN A 357 -12.19 -12.51 -10.48
C GLN A 357 -10.70 -12.48 -10.13
N GLU A 358 -10.07 -11.31 -10.27
CA GLU A 358 -8.64 -11.10 -10.01
C GLU A 358 -8.25 -11.44 -8.57
N ILE A 359 -9.19 -11.35 -7.62
CA ILE A 359 -8.90 -11.50 -6.19
C ILE A 359 -9.56 -12.72 -5.53
N GLN A 360 -10.32 -13.53 -6.25
CA GLN A 360 -11.02 -14.71 -5.71
C GLN A 360 -10.09 -15.71 -5.03
N SER A 361 -8.85 -15.85 -5.51
CA SER A 361 -7.86 -16.77 -4.93
C SER A 361 -7.12 -16.19 -3.71
N PHE A 362 -7.38 -14.96 -3.31
CA PHE A 362 -6.68 -14.29 -2.20
C PHE A 362 -7.44 -14.41 -0.88
N THR A 363 -7.98 -15.59 -0.59
CA THR A 363 -8.55 -15.93 0.73
C THR A 363 -7.48 -16.44 1.68
N SER A 364 -7.74 -16.40 2.98
CA SER A 364 -6.85 -16.96 4.00
C SER A 364 -6.79 -18.49 3.97
N GLU A 365 -7.82 -19.14 3.42
CA GLU A 365 -7.89 -20.60 3.27
C GLU A 365 -6.69 -21.21 2.54
N ARG A 366 -6.01 -20.43 1.67
CA ARG A 366 -4.79 -20.88 0.98
C ARG A 366 -3.60 -21.17 1.90
N PHE A 367 -3.70 -20.81 3.16
CA PHE A 367 -2.70 -21.09 4.19
C PHE A 367 -3.10 -22.22 5.16
N ASN A 368 -4.31 -22.76 5.01
CA ASN A 368 -4.77 -23.91 5.77
C ASN A 368 -4.28 -25.17 5.04
N VAL A 369 -3.08 -25.64 5.41
CA VAL A 369 -2.50 -26.90 4.91
C VAL A 369 -2.42 -27.88 6.07
#